data_901879190a0885af7991f9d32630ac32
#
_entry.id   901879190a0885af7991f9d32630ac32
#
_cell.length_a   1.000
_cell.length_b   1.000
_cell.length_c   1.000
_cell.angle_alpha   90.00
_cell.angle_beta   90.00
_cell.angle_gamma   90.00
#
_symmetry.space_group_name_H-M   'P 1'
#
loop_
_entity.id
_entity.type
_entity.pdbx_description
1 polymer ?
#
loop_
_entity_poly.entity_id
_entity_poly.type
_entity_poly.pdbx_seq_one_letter_code
_entity_poly.pdbx_strand_id
1 'polypeptide(L)'
;MCPLFRALILAPLALAALGAQATPNLDAFSTAPHRDWITVSGLSHHFQPDRRNWREANPGAGFEREFDGTPWVATAGYFRNSYDRNTFYVGGRWMPLAAGPFRFGAFGLVATGYPSPVLVLPTVSAQLGRVGANLIAVPNLPGYSGYLGLQLRFALD
;
A
#
# COMPACT_ATOMS: atom_id res chain seq x y z
N MET A 1 14.36 -10.92 -28.81
CA MET A 1 13.75 -9.96 -27.85
C MET A 1 12.48 -9.42 -28.48
N CYS A 2 11.31 -9.83 -28.01
CA CYS A 2 10.02 -9.57 -28.67
C CYS A 2 9.53 -8.17 -28.25
N PRO A 3 9.16 -7.27 -29.20
CA PRO A 3 8.79 -5.88 -28.89
C PRO A 3 7.37 -5.70 -28.31
N LEU A 4 6.62 -6.79 -28.11
CA LEU A 4 5.22 -6.75 -27.66
C LEU A 4 4.99 -6.44 -26.18
N PHE A 5 6.03 -6.45 -25.34
CA PHE A 5 5.89 -6.25 -23.89
C PHE A 5 5.97 -4.78 -23.42
N ARG A 6 6.26 -3.84 -24.32
CA ARG A 6 6.30 -2.41 -23.98
C ARG A 6 4.94 -1.70 -23.97
N ALA A 7 3.92 -2.31 -24.53
CA ALA A 7 2.62 -1.64 -24.72
C ALA A 7 1.63 -1.77 -23.55
N LEU A 8 1.87 -2.68 -22.58
CA LEU A 8 0.89 -2.96 -21.52
C LEU A 8 1.07 -2.10 -20.25
N ILE A 9 2.12 -1.29 -20.14
CA ILE A 9 2.40 -0.47 -18.96
C ILE A 9 1.85 0.97 -19.09
N LEU A 10 1.41 1.38 -20.28
CA LEU A 10 0.96 2.76 -20.55
C LEU A 10 -0.56 2.98 -20.54
N ALA A 11 -1.36 1.93 -20.38
CA ALA A 11 -2.83 2.04 -20.44
C ALA A 11 -3.54 2.66 -19.20
N PRO A 12 -3.02 2.65 -17.97
CA PRO A 12 -3.76 3.23 -16.85
C PRO A 12 -3.58 4.75 -16.67
N LEU A 13 -2.66 5.41 -17.37
CA LEU A 13 -2.45 6.86 -17.20
C LEU A 13 -3.48 7.74 -17.92
N ALA A 14 -4.22 7.20 -18.89
CA ALA A 14 -5.17 7.99 -19.67
C ALA A 14 -6.53 8.21 -18.99
N LEU A 15 -6.84 7.49 -17.90
CA LEU A 15 -8.11 7.64 -17.18
C LEU A 15 -8.09 8.69 -16.07
N ALA A 16 -6.94 9.24 -15.75
CA ALA A 16 -6.79 10.27 -14.71
C ALA A 16 -7.01 11.71 -15.21
N ALA A 17 -7.21 11.91 -16.50
CA ALA A 17 -7.27 13.26 -17.11
C ALA A 17 -8.69 13.82 -17.26
N LEU A 18 -9.74 13.14 -16.79
CA LEU A 18 -11.14 13.58 -16.90
C LEU A 18 -11.81 13.81 -15.55
N GLY A 19 -11.14 14.45 -14.64
CA GLY A 19 -11.73 14.76 -13.34
C GLY A 19 -11.20 16.08 -12.79
N ALA A 20 -11.97 17.14 -13.04
CA ALA A 20 -12.06 18.39 -12.27
C ALA A 20 -10.76 18.84 -11.57
N GLN A 21 -10.37 20.06 -11.85
CA GLN A 21 -9.46 20.87 -11.03
C GLN A 21 -10.07 21.13 -9.63
N ALA A 22 -10.24 20.07 -8.86
CA ALA A 22 -10.43 20.19 -7.43
C ALA A 22 -9.04 20.39 -6.83
N THR A 23 -8.70 21.65 -6.51
CA THR A 23 -7.62 21.93 -5.56
C THR A 23 -7.85 21.01 -4.35
N PRO A 24 -6.87 20.21 -3.92
CA PRO A 24 -7.02 19.38 -2.74
C PRO A 24 -7.43 20.28 -1.58
N ASN A 25 -8.66 20.11 -1.10
CA ASN A 25 -9.13 20.87 0.06
C ASN A 25 -8.48 20.23 1.30
N LEU A 26 -7.35 20.78 1.71
CA LEU A 26 -6.61 20.32 2.89
C LEU A 26 -7.45 20.46 4.18
N ASP A 27 -8.40 21.40 4.21
CA ASP A 27 -9.32 21.54 5.34
C ASP A 27 -10.25 20.35 5.42
N ALA A 28 -10.76 19.85 4.27
CA ALA A 28 -11.57 18.63 4.25
C ALA A 28 -10.79 17.40 4.72
N PHE A 29 -9.50 17.31 4.41
CA PHE A 29 -8.64 16.24 4.93
C PHE A 29 -8.49 16.29 6.46
N SER A 30 -8.46 17.50 7.01
CA SER A 30 -8.30 17.71 8.46
C SER A 30 -9.60 17.56 9.25
N THR A 31 -10.75 17.97 8.67
CA THR A 31 -12.03 18.08 9.38
C THR A 31 -13.01 16.94 9.12
N ALA A 32 -12.80 16.13 8.07
CA ALA A 32 -13.67 14.98 7.80
C ALA A 32 -13.60 13.99 8.97
N PRO A 33 -14.74 13.37 9.37
CA PRO A 33 -14.74 12.30 10.35
C PRO A 33 -13.75 11.19 9.93
N HIS A 34 -12.88 10.79 10.85
CA HIS A 34 -11.82 9.86 10.55
C HIS A 34 -11.34 9.13 11.80
N ARG A 35 -10.65 8.03 11.59
CA ARG A 35 -9.87 7.33 12.61
C ARG A 35 -8.41 7.29 12.21
N ASP A 36 -7.55 7.66 13.14
CA ASP A 36 -6.11 7.67 12.96
C ASP A 36 -5.46 6.42 13.55
N TRP A 37 -4.42 5.95 12.85
CA TRP A 37 -3.71 4.73 13.21
C TRP A 37 -2.20 4.95 13.12
N ILE A 38 -1.47 4.39 14.09
CA ILE A 38 -0.04 4.12 13.93
C ILE A 38 0.09 2.74 13.31
N THR A 39 0.98 2.62 12.32
CA THR A 39 1.31 1.36 11.70
C THR A 39 2.73 0.95 12.03
N VAL A 40 2.92 -0.35 12.23
CA VAL A 40 4.23 -0.98 12.41
C VAL A 40 4.40 -2.02 11.32
N SER A 41 5.37 -1.81 10.45
CA SER A 41 5.77 -2.78 9.43
C SER A 41 6.79 -3.75 10.03
N GLY A 42 6.74 -5.01 9.63
CA GLY A 42 7.64 -5.96 10.26
C GLY A 42 8.10 -7.12 9.41
N LEU A 43 7.24 -7.75 8.67
CA LEU A 43 7.53 -9.02 8.03
C LEU A 43 7.08 -9.04 6.57
N SER A 44 7.88 -9.69 5.72
CA SER A 44 7.47 -10.13 4.40
C SER A 44 7.89 -11.57 4.19
N HIS A 45 7.20 -12.25 3.28
CA HIS A 45 7.58 -13.60 2.85
C HIS A 45 7.55 -13.66 1.33
N HIS A 46 8.69 -14.00 0.72
CA HIS A 46 8.84 -14.14 -0.73
C HIS A 46 8.57 -15.57 -1.15
N PHE A 47 7.72 -15.77 -2.17
CA PHE A 47 7.30 -17.10 -2.62
C PHE A 47 8.36 -17.83 -3.45
N GLN A 48 9.26 -17.09 -4.06
CA GLN A 48 10.39 -17.65 -4.80
C GLN A 48 11.67 -17.08 -4.21
N PRO A 49 12.38 -17.85 -3.39
CA PRO A 49 13.73 -17.52 -2.97
C PRO A 49 14.66 -17.76 -4.17
N ASP A 50 14.45 -16.98 -5.25
CA ASP A 50 15.40 -16.97 -6.32
C ASP A 50 16.73 -16.43 -5.76
N ARG A 51 17.79 -16.56 -6.47
CA ARG A 51 19.22 -16.35 -6.15
C ARG A 51 19.58 -15.08 -5.34
N ARG A 52 18.60 -14.38 -4.76
CA ARG A 52 18.78 -13.21 -3.91
C ARG A 52 18.32 -13.54 -2.50
N ASN A 53 19.17 -13.27 -1.52
CA ASN A 53 18.76 -13.28 -0.12
C ASN A 53 17.88 -12.05 0.15
N TRP A 54 16.56 -12.23 -0.02
CA TRP A 54 15.60 -11.18 0.30
C TRP A 54 15.56 -10.93 1.81
N ARG A 55 15.58 -9.66 2.18
CA ARG A 55 15.31 -9.30 3.57
C ARG A 55 13.82 -9.48 3.85
N GLU A 56 13.48 -10.39 4.76
CA GLU A 56 12.09 -10.64 5.16
C GLU A 56 11.69 -9.88 6.43
N ALA A 57 12.66 -9.42 7.22
CA ALA A 57 12.42 -8.49 8.33
C ALA A 57 12.47 -7.04 7.80
N ASN A 58 11.30 -6.38 7.74
CA ASN A 58 11.12 -5.05 7.16
C ASN A 58 10.65 -4.06 8.24
N PRO A 59 11.48 -3.76 9.27
CA PRO A 59 11.06 -2.89 10.35
C PRO A 59 10.75 -1.49 9.83
N GLY A 60 9.68 -0.92 10.35
CA GLY A 60 9.23 0.41 9.97
C GLY A 60 8.02 0.86 10.75
N ALA A 61 7.69 2.13 10.59
CA ALA A 61 6.52 2.74 11.19
C ALA A 61 5.85 3.70 10.20
N GLY A 62 4.57 3.94 10.40
CA GLY A 62 3.81 4.85 9.57
C GLY A 62 2.56 5.33 10.27
N PHE A 63 1.83 6.12 9.53
CA PHE A 63 0.56 6.71 9.93
C PHE A 63 -0.49 6.42 8.87
N GLU A 64 -1.72 6.15 9.32
CA GLU A 64 -2.89 6.02 8.44
C GLU A 64 -4.02 6.88 8.98
N ARG A 65 -4.76 7.49 8.05
CA ARG A 65 -6.03 8.16 8.31
C ARG A 65 -7.12 7.47 7.51
N GLU A 66 -8.02 6.81 8.20
CA GLU A 66 -9.18 6.15 7.63
C GLU A 66 -10.38 7.09 7.71
N PHE A 67 -10.95 7.46 6.55
CA PHE A 67 -12.08 8.39 6.48
C PHE A 67 -13.39 7.65 6.67
N ASP A 68 -14.15 8.02 7.67
CA ASP A 68 -15.41 7.38 8.04
C ASP A 68 -16.44 7.46 6.90
N GLY A 69 -17.19 6.38 6.71
CA GLY A 69 -18.21 6.30 5.66
C GLY A 69 -17.64 6.24 4.22
N THR A 70 -16.33 6.17 4.05
CA THR A 70 -15.69 6.07 2.73
C THR A 70 -14.82 4.81 2.62
N PRO A 71 -14.48 4.37 1.39
CA PRO A 71 -13.51 3.29 1.20
C PRO A 71 -12.05 3.74 1.29
N TRP A 72 -11.76 5.00 1.62
CA TRP A 72 -10.43 5.58 1.50
C TRP A 72 -9.66 5.62 2.81
N VAL A 73 -8.38 5.30 2.72
CA VAL A 73 -7.39 5.44 3.80
C VAL A 73 -6.17 6.13 3.22
N ALA A 74 -5.80 7.28 3.76
CA ALA A 74 -4.52 7.92 3.44
C ALA A 74 -3.43 7.33 4.32
N THR A 75 -2.19 7.21 3.79
CA THR A 75 -1.09 6.63 4.55
C THR A 75 0.26 7.21 4.14
N ALA A 76 1.15 7.32 5.10
CA ALA A 76 2.56 7.66 4.90
C ALA A 76 3.42 6.94 5.93
N GLY A 77 4.68 6.68 5.58
CA GLY A 77 5.57 6.02 6.54
C GLY A 77 6.95 5.72 5.99
N TYR A 78 7.64 4.93 6.78
CA TYR A 78 9.01 4.49 6.53
C TYR A 78 9.17 3.03 6.90
N PHE A 79 9.95 2.28 6.12
CA PHE A 79 10.41 0.94 6.46
C PHE A 79 11.71 0.57 5.73
N ARG A 80 12.40 -0.45 6.24
CA ARG A 80 13.51 -1.08 5.55
C ARG A 80 12.96 -2.12 4.59
N ASN A 81 13.15 -1.94 3.27
CA ASN A 81 12.57 -2.82 2.26
C ASN A 81 13.37 -4.11 2.05
N SER A 82 12.82 -5.03 1.24
CA SER A 82 13.44 -6.33 0.95
C SER A 82 14.75 -6.24 0.16
N TYR A 83 15.03 -5.09 -0.47
CA TYR A 83 16.32 -4.78 -1.12
C TYR A 83 17.36 -4.23 -0.15
N ASP A 84 17.06 -4.26 1.15
CA ASP A 84 17.89 -3.69 2.23
C ASP A 84 18.11 -2.17 2.08
N ARG A 85 17.11 -1.46 1.57
CA ARG A 85 17.12 0.00 1.39
C ARG A 85 16.08 0.67 2.28
N ASN A 86 16.37 1.91 2.64
CA ASN A 86 15.41 2.77 3.33
C ASN A 86 14.31 3.19 2.35
N THR A 87 13.07 3.01 2.74
CA THR A 87 11.89 3.35 1.96
C THR A 87 11.04 4.33 2.72
N PHE A 88 10.82 5.51 2.15
CA PHE A 88 9.77 6.43 2.53
C PHE A 88 8.63 6.27 1.54
N TYR A 89 7.41 6.25 2.02
CA TYR A 89 6.24 6.12 1.16
C TYR A 89 5.12 7.07 1.58
N VAL A 90 4.34 7.45 0.59
CA VAL A 90 3.06 8.15 0.74
C VAL A 90 2.07 7.54 -0.25
N GLY A 91 0.82 7.40 0.16
CA GLY A 91 -0.18 6.80 -0.71
C GLY A 91 -1.55 6.69 -0.08
N GLY A 92 -2.37 5.82 -0.64
CA GLY A 92 -3.70 5.54 -0.13
C GLY A 92 -4.15 4.12 -0.42
N ARG A 93 -5.06 3.63 0.41
CA ARG A 93 -5.79 2.40 0.16
C ARG A 93 -7.22 2.73 -0.24
N TRP A 94 -7.69 2.05 -1.26
CA TRP A 94 -9.08 2.04 -1.66
C TRP A 94 -9.68 0.67 -1.31
N MET A 95 -10.59 0.64 -0.32
CA MET A 95 -11.08 -0.57 0.35
C MET A 95 -12.60 -0.71 0.18
N PRO A 96 -13.13 -0.90 -1.05
CA PRO A 96 -14.56 -0.85 -1.34
C PRO A 96 -15.34 -2.08 -0.87
N LEU A 97 -14.67 -3.21 -0.63
CA LEU A 97 -15.32 -4.46 -0.27
C LEU A 97 -15.09 -4.77 1.20
N ALA A 98 -16.16 -5.17 1.90
CA ALA A 98 -16.10 -5.55 3.31
C ALA A 98 -16.82 -6.88 3.53
N ALA A 99 -16.25 -7.75 4.38
CA ALA A 99 -16.82 -9.01 4.82
C ALA A 99 -16.44 -9.27 6.29
N GLY A 100 -17.35 -9.01 7.22
CA GLY A 100 -17.07 -9.08 8.66
C GLY A 100 -15.93 -8.12 9.05
N PRO A 101 -14.87 -8.60 9.73
CA PRO A 101 -13.74 -7.75 10.13
C PRO A 101 -12.77 -7.44 8.99
N PHE A 102 -12.97 -8.02 7.81
CA PHE A 102 -12.07 -7.90 6.66
C PHE A 102 -12.54 -6.84 5.67
N ARG A 103 -11.59 -6.08 5.15
CA ARG A 103 -11.76 -5.17 4.01
C ARG A 103 -10.76 -5.54 2.92
N PHE A 104 -11.18 -5.45 1.67
CA PHE A 104 -10.38 -5.83 0.49
C PHE A 104 -10.32 -4.66 -0.48
N GLY A 105 -9.15 -4.49 -1.11
CA GLY A 105 -8.97 -3.41 -2.05
C GLY A 105 -7.57 -3.33 -2.64
N ALA A 106 -7.18 -2.11 -2.97
CA ALA A 106 -5.89 -1.80 -3.57
C ALA A 106 -5.13 -0.75 -2.74
N PHE A 107 -3.83 -0.88 -2.69
CA PHE A 107 -2.89 0.05 -2.08
C PHE A 107 -2.06 0.70 -3.18
N GLY A 108 -2.31 1.99 -3.45
CA GLY A 108 -1.52 2.81 -4.35
C GLY A 108 -0.53 3.67 -3.57
N LEU A 109 0.75 3.65 -3.94
CA LEU A 109 1.77 4.41 -3.23
C LEU A 109 2.89 4.88 -4.15
N VAL A 110 3.50 5.99 -3.74
CA VAL A 110 4.82 6.42 -4.21
C VAL A 110 5.83 6.08 -3.13
N ALA A 111 6.91 5.39 -3.50
CA ALA A 111 7.89 4.89 -2.55
C ALA A 111 9.32 5.01 -3.09
N THR A 112 10.24 5.36 -2.20
CA THR A 112 11.69 5.37 -2.50
C THR A 112 12.28 3.97 -2.37
N GLY A 113 13.46 3.75 -2.94
CA GLY A 113 14.23 2.52 -2.75
C GLY A 113 13.78 1.31 -3.57
N TYR A 114 12.77 1.45 -4.40
CA TYR A 114 12.30 0.45 -5.35
C TYR A 114 12.70 0.79 -6.79
N PRO A 115 12.81 -0.21 -7.68
CA PRO A 115 13.05 0.03 -9.12
C PRO A 115 11.94 0.85 -9.78
N SER A 116 10.68 0.64 -9.36
CA SER A 116 9.54 1.48 -9.73
C SER A 116 9.14 2.33 -8.53
N PRO A 117 9.08 3.66 -8.65
CA PRO A 117 8.67 4.51 -7.56
C PRO A 117 7.15 4.46 -7.30
N VAL A 118 6.35 4.05 -8.28
CA VAL A 118 4.90 3.93 -8.17
C VAL A 118 4.52 2.47 -8.11
N LEU A 119 3.74 2.10 -7.10
CA LEU A 119 3.26 0.74 -6.87
C LEU A 119 1.74 0.76 -6.66
N VAL A 120 1.06 -0.25 -7.22
CA VAL A 120 -0.35 -0.53 -6.94
C VAL A 120 -0.46 -2.01 -6.60
N LEU A 121 -0.89 -2.30 -5.39
CA LEU A 121 -0.80 -3.63 -4.79
C LEU A 121 -2.16 -4.06 -4.23
N PRO A 122 -2.62 -5.29 -4.46
CA PRO A 122 -3.77 -5.81 -3.76
C PRO A 122 -3.50 -5.85 -2.25
N THR A 123 -4.51 -5.52 -1.48
CA THR A 123 -4.41 -5.45 -0.02
C THR A 123 -5.66 -5.95 0.67
N VAL A 124 -5.47 -6.54 1.82
CA VAL A 124 -6.53 -6.93 2.75
C VAL A 124 -6.22 -6.28 4.09
N SER A 125 -7.21 -5.65 4.70
CA SER A 125 -7.12 -5.16 6.07
C SER A 125 -8.08 -5.95 6.94
N ALA A 126 -7.65 -6.31 8.14
CA ALA A 126 -8.48 -6.87 9.18
C ALA A 126 -8.46 -5.97 10.41
N GLN A 127 -9.59 -5.81 11.09
CA GLN A 127 -9.68 -4.96 12.27
C GLN A 127 -10.49 -5.63 13.37
N LEU A 128 -9.97 -5.54 14.59
CA LEU A 128 -10.64 -6.00 15.80
C LEU A 128 -10.47 -4.94 16.90
N GLY A 129 -11.47 -4.10 17.06
CA GLY A 129 -11.43 -2.97 17.99
C GLY A 129 -10.35 -1.96 17.61
N ARG A 130 -9.38 -1.76 18.51
CA ARG A 130 -8.27 -0.79 18.33
C ARG A 130 -7.01 -1.39 17.71
N VAL A 131 -7.05 -2.66 17.33
CA VAL A 131 -5.92 -3.35 16.68
C VAL A 131 -6.35 -3.84 15.32
N GLY A 132 -5.48 -3.77 14.35
CA GLY A 132 -5.70 -4.31 13.03
C GLY A 132 -4.41 -4.76 12.37
N ALA A 133 -4.57 -5.35 11.20
CA ALA A 133 -3.47 -5.79 10.36
C ALA A 133 -3.77 -5.49 8.89
N ASN A 134 -2.76 -5.10 8.15
CA ASN A 134 -2.79 -4.99 6.70
C ASN A 134 -1.90 -6.06 6.09
N LEU A 135 -2.45 -6.85 5.19
CA LEU A 135 -1.73 -7.78 4.36
C LEU A 135 -1.65 -7.19 2.94
N ILE A 136 -0.44 -7.10 2.43
CA ILE A 136 -0.15 -6.57 1.10
C ILE A 136 0.41 -7.74 0.30
N ALA A 137 -0.18 -8.01 -0.88
CA ALA A 137 0.23 -9.11 -1.72
C ALA A 137 0.84 -8.58 -3.02
N VAL A 138 1.93 -9.19 -3.43
CA VAL A 138 2.50 -9.00 -4.76
C VAL A 138 2.48 -10.36 -5.45
N PRO A 139 1.77 -10.52 -6.58
CA PRO A 139 1.73 -11.78 -7.29
C PRO A 139 3.09 -12.12 -7.92
N ASN A 140 3.35 -13.41 -8.10
CA ASN A 140 4.49 -13.84 -8.92
C ASN A 140 4.25 -13.41 -10.36
N LEU A 141 5.17 -12.63 -10.90
CA LEU A 141 5.17 -12.19 -12.31
C LEU A 141 6.50 -12.57 -12.96
N PRO A 142 6.55 -12.77 -14.29
CA PRO A 142 7.81 -13.02 -14.98
C PRO A 142 8.85 -11.94 -14.65
N GLY A 143 9.97 -12.35 -14.04
CA GLY A 143 11.04 -11.46 -13.61
C GLY A 143 10.84 -10.78 -12.25
N TYR A 144 9.73 -11.05 -11.55
CA TYR A 144 9.47 -10.52 -10.21
C TYR A 144 9.07 -11.66 -9.26
N SER A 145 9.74 -11.75 -8.13
CA SER A 145 9.31 -12.63 -7.04
C SER A 145 8.12 -12.01 -6.32
N GLY A 146 7.02 -12.75 -6.27
CA GLY A 146 5.87 -12.37 -5.46
C GLY A 146 6.17 -12.46 -3.97
N TYR A 147 5.48 -11.67 -3.18
CA TYR A 147 5.61 -11.70 -1.73
C TYR A 147 4.31 -11.31 -1.01
N LEU A 148 4.22 -11.68 0.25
CA LEU A 148 3.26 -11.15 1.21
C LEU A 148 3.99 -10.25 2.19
N GLY A 149 3.43 -9.07 2.45
CA GLY A 149 3.90 -8.16 3.48
C GLY A 149 2.85 -7.97 4.56
N LEU A 150 3.26 -8.01 5.82
CA LEU A 150 2.41 -7.81 6.99
C LEU A 150 2.76 -6.49 7.69
N GLN A 151 1.72 -5.71 7.98
CA GLN A 151 1.80 -4.49 8.76
C GLN A 151 0.72 -4.54 9.85
N LEU A 152 1.09 -4.31 11.09
CA LEU A 152 0.15 -4.13 12.20
C LEU A 152 -0.27 -2.65 12.30
N ARG A 153 -1.48 -2.41 12.78
CA ARG A 153 -1.99 -1.06 13.01
C ARG A 153 -2.70 -0.94 14.36
N PHE A 154 -2.53 0.22 15.00
CA PHE A 154 -3.05 0.53 16.34
C PHE A 154 -3.75 1.87 16.29
N ALA A 155 -5.05 1.91 16.67
CA ALA A 155 -5.82 3.15 16.71
C ALA A 155 -5.28 4.10 17.78
N LEU A 156 -5.28 5.40 17.45
CA LEU A 156 -4.83 6.46 18.35
C LEU A 156 -5.93 7.00 19.27
N ASP A 157 -7.20 6.72 18.96
CA ASP A 157 -8.42 7.12 19.69
C ASP A 157 -8.98 6.03 20.62
#